data_ecc57e9186203645ce856dcc2ffaa8c9
#
_entry.id   ecc57e9186203645ce856dcc2ffaa8c9
#
_cell.length_a   1.000
_cell.length_b   1.000
_cell.length_c   1.000
_cell.angle_alpha   90.00
_cell.angle_beta   90.00
_cell.angle_gamma   90.00
#
_symmetry.space_group_name_H-M   'P 1'
#
loop_
_entity.id
_entity.type
_entity.pdbx_description
1 polymer ?
#
loop_
_entity_poly.entity_id
_entity_poly.type
_entity_poly.pdbx_seq_one_letter_code
_entity_poly.pdbx_strand_id
1 'polypeptide(L)'
;MGRERDTADAPRLPGAPVFDALQLAEATRAVLAANGDDAAALARRQAARLTRLVGAARAGSALYRERLKGITPGRTPLADWPAVTKPELMQRFDDWVTDPALQLDALRAFTADPERIGQAFAGRWQVWESSGSSGEPAIFVQDAQAMAVYDALEALRRSTPHRWQRWFDPLGLGERYAFVGATGGHFATYVSTLRLQRLNPWMAGRLRCFSILQPTADLLTQLQDYAPTVIATYPSAAALLADEALSGRLAMRPREVWTGGETLSAAVRQHVQQVFGCALCNSYGASEFLAIGWQCEHGRLHANTDWALLEPVDAQGRPVPAGVQSHTTLLTHLAQFAQPLIRYDLGDRLTLMPEPCNCGSPLPVIEVLGRCDDALHLTGRHGRLVTLLPLALTTVLEDDARLYDFQLQQRDRHTLVLRVPLPAAQAGAALARGCAALHRFCEQQGLQGLQIVGEAGPALLHGRSGKTCRVLGLPDTR
;
A
#
# COMPACT_ATOMS: atom_id res chain seq x y z
N MET A 1 -1.44 9.04 -45.74
CA MET A 1 -1.29 7.63 -45.29
C MET A 1 0.09 7.50 -44.67
N GLY A 2 0.20 7.90 -43.40
CA GLY A 2 1.41 7.76 -42.60
C GLY A 2 1.26 6.49 -41.75
N ARG A 3 2.17 5.54 -41.98
CA ARG A 3 2.26 4.35 -41.13
C ARG A 3 2.71 4.79 -39.74
N GLU A 4 1.83 4.72 -38.75
CA GLU A 4 2.23 4.67 -37.36
C GLU A 4 3.19 3.50 -37.18
N ARG A 5 4.40 3.80 -36.79
CA ARG A 5 5.38 2.79 -36.41
C ARG A 5 4.93 2.24 -35.06
N ASP A 6 4.53 1.01 -35.11
CA ASP A 6 4.33 0.13 -33.96
C ASP A 6 5.68 0.02 -33.23
N THR A 7 5.86 0.78 -32.14
CA THR A 7 7.06 0.77 -31.31
C THR A 7 6.96 -0.27 -30.18
N ALA A 8 6.06 -1.24 -30.33
CA ALA A 8 5.97 -2.36 -29.43
C ALA A 8 7.00 -3.43 -29.81
N ASP A 9 7.82 -3.78 -28.82
CA ASP A 9 8.67 -4.98 -28.75
C ASP A 9 10.12 -4.88 -29.27
N ALA A 10 10.95 -4.05 -28.63
CA ALA A 10 12.34 -4.41 -28.48
C ALA A 10 12.46 -5.49 -27.37
N PRO A 11 13.09 -6.66 -27.61
CA PRO A 11 13.25 -7.67 -26.59
C PRO A 11 14.07 -7.11 -25.41
N ARG A 12 13.42 -6.96 -24.25
CA ARG A 12 14.12 -6.54 -23.04
C ARG A 12 14.98 -7.70 -22.54
N LEU A 13 16.20 -7.40 -22.12
CA LEU A 13 17.11 -8.39 -21.55
C LEU A 13 16.44 -9.05 -20.34
N PRO A 14 16.51 -10.39 -20.18
CA PRO A 14 16.01 -11.07 -19.01
C PRO A 14 16.58 -10.47 -17.73
N GLY A 15 15.72 -10.11 -16.79
CA GLY A 15 16.12 -9.49 -15.51
C GLY A 15 16.20 -7.96 -15.52
N ALA A 16 15.99 -7.29 -16.66
CA ALA A 16 15.87 -5.83 -16.67
C ALA A 16 14.61 -5.38 -15.88
N PRO A 17 14.72 -4.31 -15.07
CA PRO A 17 13.56 -3.77 -14.36
C PRO A 17 12.56 -3.15 -15.32
N VAL A 18 11.28 -3.13 -14.94
CA VAL A 18 10.20 -2.51 -15.73
C VAL A 18 10.42 -1.00 -15.76
N PHE A 19 10.84 -0.47 -16.91
CA PHE A 19 11.14 0.95 -17.09
C PHE A 19 11.04 1.36 -18.55
N ASP A 20 10.54 2.58 -18.79
CA ASP A 20 10.50 3.21 -20.07
C ASP A 20 10.73 4.73 -19.91
N ALA A 21 11.81 5.25 -20.44
CA ALA A 21 12.20 6.65 -20.26
C ALA A 21 11.24 7.64 -20.94
N LEU A 22 10.65 7.27 -22.09
CA LEU A 22 9.69 8.13 -22.79
C LEU A 22 8.38 8.20 -22.00
N GLN A 23 7.89 7.07 -21.49
CA GLN A 23 6.72 7.01 -20.64
C GLN A 23 6.93 7.83 -19.34
N LEU A 24 8.11 7.74 -18.73
CA LEU A 24 8.45 8.55 -17.56
C LEU A 24 8.45 10.04 -17.88
N ALA A 25 9.04 10.46 -19.00
CA ALA A 25 9.04 11.86 -19.43
C ALA A 25 7.62 12.38 -19.69
N GLU A 26 6.76 11.57 -20.33
CA GLU A 26 5.36 11.90 -20.57
C GLU A 26 4.57 11.99 -19.25
N ALA A 27 4.72 11.04 -18.34
CA ALA A 27 4.07 11.05 -17.04
C ALA A 27 4.52 12.27 -16.22
N THR A 28 5.83 12.57 -16.20
CA THR A 28 6.41 13.75 -15.53
C THR A 28 5.78 15.05 -16.05
N ARG A 29 5.76 15.22 -17.38
CA ARG A 29 5.12 16.39 -18.01
C ARG A 29 3.62 16.48 -17.67
N ALA A 30 2.92 15.36 -17.66
CA ALA A 30 1.50 15.29 -17.37
C ALA A 30 1.18 15.63 -15.90
N VAL A 31 2.01 15.19 -14.95
CA VAL A 31 1.89 15.52 -13.51
C VAL A 31 2.19 16.99 -13.27
N LEU A 32 3.25 17.54 -13.87
CA LEU A 32 3.58 18.97 -13.77
C LEU A 32 2.46 19.85 -14.32
N ALA A 33 1.89 19.49 -15.48
CA ALA A 33 0.78 20.22 -16.07
C ALA A 33 -0.46 20.19 -15.17
N ALA A 34 -0.79 19.03 -14.59
CA ALA A 34 -1.93 18.88 -13.71
C ALA A 34 -1.83 19.70 -12.41
N ASN A 35 -0.61 20.00 -11.94
CA ASN A 35 -0.41 20.85 -10.76
C ASN A 35 -0.82 22.32 -11.00
N GLY A 36 -0.88 22.76 -12.26
CA GLY A 36 -1.34 24.09 -12.67
C GLY A 36 -2.72 24.13 -13.31
N ASP A 37 -3.42 22.98 -13.38
CA ASP A 37 -4.76 22.89 -13.97
C ASP A 37 -5.80 23.62 -13.09
N ASP A 38 -6.84 24.14 -13.71
CA ASP A 38 -8.09 24.45 -13.02
C ASP A 38 -9.00 23.21 -12.95
N ALA A 39 -10.11 23.31 -12.25
CA ALA A 39 -11.06 22.21 -12.11
C ALA A 39 -11.59 21.69 -13.45
N ALA A 40 -11.80 22.57 -14.43
CA ALA A 40 -12.29 22.20 -15.75
C ALA A 40 -11.21 21.49 -16.58
N ALA A 41 -9.95 21.92 -16.49
CA ALA A 41 -8.81 21.24 -17.12
C ALA A 41 -8.58 19.85 -16.52
N LEU A 42 -8.65 19.74 -15.19
CA LEU A 42 -8.55 18.47 -14.49
C LEU A 42 -9.65 17.50 -14.93
N ALA A 43 -10.91 17.95 -14.98
CA ALA A 43 -12.04 17.16 -15.44
C ALA A 43 -11.88 16.67 -16.90
N ARG A 44 -11.40 17.55 -17.79
CA ARG A 44 -11.09 17.17 -19.20
C ARG A 44 -10.00 16.09 -19.26
N ARG A 45 -8.96 16.22 -18.44
CA ARG A 45 -7.86 15.23 -18.36
C ARG A 45 -8.36 13.88 -17.87
N GLN A 46 -9.18 13.87 -16.82
CA GLN A 46 -9.82 12.65 -16.29
C GLN A 46 -10.70 11.98 -17.35
N ALA A 47 -11.56 12.74 -18.01
CA ALA A 47 -12.46 12.21 -19.06
C ALA A 47 -11.68 11.60 -20.23
N ALA A 48 -10.61 12.24 -20.69
CA ALA A 48 -9.77 11.72 -21.77
C ALA A 48 -9.07 10.41 -21.36
N ARG A 49 -8.51 10.34 -20.15
CA ARG A 49 -7.86 9.12 -19.61
C ARG A 49 -8.87 7.99 -19.40
N LEU A 50 -10.05 8.31 -18.85
CA LEU A 50 -11.13 7.33 -18.66
C LEU A 50 -11.58 6.73 -19.99
N THR A 51 -11.73 7.57 -21.03
CA THR A 51 -12.11 7.12 -22.38
C THR A 51 -11.07 6.16 -22.96
N ARG A 52 -9.77 6.46 -22.79
CA ARG A 52 -8.68 5.57 -23.23
C ARG A 52 -8.68 4.25 -22.46
N LEU A 53 -8.83 4.30 -21.12
CA LEU A 53 -8.89 3.12 -20.26
C LEU A 53 -10.04 2.20 -20.67
N VAL A 54 -11.25 2.74 -20.86
CA VAL A 54 -12.43 1.98 -21.29
C VAL A 54 -12.22 1.36 -22.66
N GLY A 55 -11.61 2.10 -23.60
CA GLY A 55 -11.26 1.59 -24.91
C GLY A 55 -10.34 0.36 -24.84
N ALA A 56 -9.24 0.47 -24.07
CA ALA A 56 -8.30 -0.62 -23.87
C ALA A 56 -8.94 -1.82 -23.12
N ALA A 57 -9.70 -1.56 -22.05
CA ALA A 57 -10.39 -2.58 -21.30
C ALA A 57 -11.39 -3.38 -22.16
N ARG A 58 -12.16 -2.71 -23.00
CA ARG A 58 -13.09 -3.39 -23.94
C ARG A 58 -12.37 -4.19 -25.02
N ALA A 59 -11.27 -3.68 -25.53
CA ALA A 59 -10.51 -4.36 -26.57
C ALA A 59 -9.84 -5.64 -26.03
N GLY A 60 -9.21 -5.57 -24.86
CA GLY A 60 -8.37 -6.64 -24.34
C GLY A 60 -9.07 -7.56 -23.32
N SER A 61 -9.95 -7.05 -22.44
CA SER A 61 -10.55 -7.80 -21.35
C SER A 61 -11.92 -8.36 -21.71
N ALA A 62 -12.12 -9.66 -21.58
CA ALA A 62 -13.42 -10.31 -21.77
C ALA A 62 -14.43 -9.85 -20.70
N LEU A 63 -13.98 -9.74 -19.44
CA LEU A 63 -14.78 -9.26 -18.32
C LEU A 63 -15.31 -7.85 -18.56
N TYR A 64 -14.47 -6.91 -18.97
CA TYR A 64 -14.90 -5.53 -19.20
C TYR A 64 -15.65 -5.33 -20.50
N ARG A 65 -15.46 -6.17 -21.51
CA ARG A 65 -16.30 -6.19 -22.71
C ARG A 65 -17.74 -6.52 -22.38
N GLU A 66 -17.95 -7.44 -21.45
CA GLU A 66 -19.27 -7.80 -20.93
C GLU A 66 -19.85 -6.70 -20.05
N ARG A 67 -19.12 -6.28 -19.02
CA ARG A 67 -19.62 -5.36 -17.98
C ARG A 67 -19.88 -3.94 -18.46
N LEU A 68 -19.10 -3.48 -19.44
CA LEU A 68 -19.25 -2.14 -20.00
C LEU A 68 -20.13 -2.10 -21.25
N LYS A 69 -20.90 -3.17 -21.51
CA LYS A 69 -21.83 -3.21 -22.63
C LYS A 69 -22.89 -2.11 -22.47
N GLY A 70 -23.08 -1.29 -23.50
CA GLY A 70 -24.05 -0.17 -23.48
C GLY A 70 -23.57 1.10 -22.76
N ILE A 71 -22.44 1.07 -22.07
CA ILE A 71 -21.88 2.23 -21.38
C ILE A 71 -21.09 3.08 -22.37
N THR A 72 -21.31 4.39 -22.38
CA THR A 72 -20.56 5.34 -23.20
C THR A 72 -19.88 6.37 -22.28
N PRO A 73 -18.54 6.39 -22.22
CA PRO A 73 -17.84 7.43 -21.45
C PRO A 73 -18.26 8.84 -21.86
N GLY A 74 -18.51 9.70 -20.88
CA GLY A 74 -18.99 11.07 -21.09
C GLY A 74 -20.49 11.22 -21.36
N ARG A 75 -21.23 10.10 -21.59
CA ARG A 75 -22.71 10.11 -21.72
C ARG A 75 -23.38 9.38 -20.56
N THR A 76 -22.87 8.20 -20.19
CA THR A 76 -23.38 7.44 -19.06
C THR A 76 -22.67 7.96 -17.79
N PRO A 77 -23.39 8.42 -16.76
CA PRO A 77 -22.78 8.83 -15.49
C PRO A 77 -21.93 7.69 -14.89
N LEU A 78 -20.78 8.03 -14.34
CA LEU A 78 -19.87 7.02 -13.76
C LEU A 78 -20.55 6.23 -12.63
N ALA A 79 -21.41 6.88 -11.85
CA ALA A 79 -22.17 6.26 -10.77
C ALA A 79 -23.06 5.09 -11.22
N ASP A 80 -23.48 5.08 -12.50
CA ASP A 80 -24.33 4.03 -13.07
C ASP A 80 -23.54 2.83 -13.62
N TRP A 81 -22.20 2.92 -13.60
CA TRP A 81 -21.37 1.81 -14.07
C TRP A 81 -21.27 0.72 -12.99
N PRO A 82 -21.15 -0.57 -13.37
CA PRO A 82 -21.03 -1.64 -12.42
C PRO A 82 -19.73 -1.54 -11.63
N ALA A 83 -19.81 -1.64 -10.31
CA ALA A 83 -18.64 -1.78 -9.46
C ALA A 83 -18.10 -3.22 -9.50
N VAL A 84 -16.83 -3.41 -9.22
CA VAL A 84 -16.17 -4.71 -9.14
C VAL A 84 -15.52 -4.90 -7.78
N THR A 85 -15.45 -6.14 -7.33
CA THR A 85 -14.83 -6.51 -6.07
C THR A 85 -13.59 -7.39 -6.30
N LYS A 86 -12.70 -7.42 -5.33
CA LYS A 86 -11.49 -8.26 -5.34
C LYS A 86 -11.81 -9.75 -5.62
N PRO A 87 -12.75 -10.41 -4.89
CA PRO A 87 -13.08 -11.81 -5.15
C PRO A 87 -13.54 -12.07 -6.57
N GLU A 88 -14.38 -11.17 -7.10
CA GLU A 88 -14.89 -11.31 -8.47
C GLU A 88 -13.78 -11.22 -9.51
N LEU A 89 -12.86 -10.24 -9.36
CA LEU A 89 -11.74 -10.08 -10.27
C LEU A 89 -10.79 -11.27 -10.21
N MET A 90 -10.51 -11.80 -9.02
CA MET A 90 -9.63 -12.95 -8.86
C MET A 90 -10.25 -14.25 -9.39
N GLN A 91 -11.56 -14.44 -9.26
CA GLN A 91 -12.28 -15.59 -9.85
C GLN A 91 -12.26 -15.58 -11.38
N ARG A 92 -12.20 -14.40 -11.98
CA ARG A 92 -12.19 -14.21 -13.45
C ARG A 92 -10.91 -13.55 -13.92
N PHE A 93 -9.76 -13.89 -13.30
CA PHE A 93 -8.49 -13.20 -13.54
C PHE A 93 -8.09 -13.18 -15.01
N ASP A 94 -8.14 -14.30 -15.68
CA ASP A 94 -7.73 -14.43 -17.08
C ASP A 94 -8.69 -13.70 -18.06
N ASP A 95 -9.96 -13.51 -17.66
CA ASP A 95 -10.93 -12.65 -18.36
C ASP A 95 -10.71 -11.16 -18.07
N TRP A 96 -10.13 -10.83 -16.89
CA TRP A 96 -9.93 -9.47 -16.44
C TRP A 96 -8.75 -8.80 -17.10
N VAL A 97 -7.62 -9.48 -17.23
CA VAL A 97 -6.39 -8.93 -17.84
C VAL A 97 -6.58 -8.69 -19.34
N THR A 98 -5.80 -7.74 -19.91
CA THR A 98 -5.90 -7.40 -21.33
C THR A 98 -4.85 -8.10 -22.20
N ASP A 99 -3.80 -8.65 -21.60
CA ASP A 99 -2.74 -9.37 -22.29
C ASP A 99 -2.85 -10.88 -21.97
N PRO A 100 -2.99 -11.75 -22.98
CA PRO A 100 -3.16 -13.20 -22.76
C PRO A 100 -1.90 -13.89 -22.17
N ALA A 101 -0.76 -13.22 -22.13
CA ALA A 101 0.43 -13.74 -21.45
C ALA A 101 0.33 -13.64 -19.91
N LEU A 102 -0.65 -12.88 -19.40
CA LEU A 102 -0.93 -12.74 -17.97
C LEU A 102 -1.94 -13.80 -17.55
N GLN A 103 -1.45 -14.94 -17.11
CA GLN A 103 -2.28 -16.04 -16.59
C GLN A 103 -2.08 -16.19 -15.08
N LEU A 104 -3.18 -16.37 -14.36
CA LEU A 104 -3.16 -16.40 -12.89
C LEU A 104 -2.19 -17.45 -12.33
N ASP A 105 -2.22 -18.67 -12.88
CA ASP A 105 -1.36 -19.76 -12.39
C ASP A 105 0.13 -19.48 -12.61
N ALA A 106 0.49 -18.87 -13.75
CA ALA A 106 1.86 -18.47 -14.03
C ALA A 106 2.32 -17.34 -13.09
N LEU A 107 1.44 -16.39 -12.77
CA LEU A 107 1.72 -15.32 -11.82
C LEU A 107 1.83 -15.84 -10.38
N ARG A 108 0.97 -16.77 -9.96
CA ARG A 108 1.08 -17.45 -8.66
C ARG A 108 2.39 -18.23 -8.52
N ALA A 109 2.80 -18.94 -9.56
CA ALA A 109 4.09 -19.61 -9.56
C ALA A 109 5.27 -18.63 -9.50
N PHE A 110 5.13 -17.45 -10.11
CA PHE A 110 6.14 -16.40 -10.03
C PHE A 110 6.21 -15.76 -8.64
N THR A 111 5.08 -15.44 -8.01
CA THR A 111 5.05 -14.81 -6.68
C THR A 111 5.36 -15.80 -5.55
N ALA A 112 5.21 -17.08 -5.77
CA ALA A 112 5.62 -18.13 -4.82
C ALA A 112 7.15 -18.31 -4.71
N ASP A 113 7.93 -17.75 -5.66
CA ASP A 113 9.38 -17.87 -5.68
C ASP A 113 10.03 -16.60 -5.08
N PRO A 114 10.63 -16.69 -3.87
CA PRO A 114 11.28 -15.54 -3.21
C PRO A 114 12.45 -14.95 -4.00
N GLU A 115 13.14 -15.77 -4.84
CA GLU A 115 14.26 -15.30 -5.67
C GLU A 115 13.81 -14.35 -6.78
N ARG A 116 12.51 -14.31 -7.08
CA ARG A 116 11.92 -13.47 -8.11
C ARG A 116 11.40 -12.12 -7.60
N ILE A 117 11.47 -11.87 -6.29
CA ILE A 117 11.00 -10.60 -5.72
C ILE A 117 11.72 -9.43 -6.39
N GLY A 118 10.93 -8.45 -6.87
CA GLY A 118 11.42 -7.28 -7.58
C GLY A 118 11.95 -7.54 -8.99
N GLN A 119 11.88 -8.79 -9.51
CA GLN A 119 12.11 -9.07 -10.92
C GLN A 119 10.88 -8.74 -11.76
N ALA A 120 11.10 -8.56 -13.07
CA ALA A 120 10.00 -8.38 -14.00
C ALA A 120 9.45 -9.74 -14.45
N PHE A 121 8.15 -9.96 -14.34
CA PHE A 121 7.48 -11.11 -14.93
C PHE A 121 7.55 -11.01 -16.46
N ALA A 122 7.99 -12.06 -17.12
CA ALA A 122 8.25 -12.12 -18.58
C ALA A 122 9.04 -10.91 -19.13
N GLY A 123 9.85 -10.24 -18.29
CA GLY A 123 10.62 -9.06 -18.69
C GLY A 123 9.78 -7.79 -18.97
N ARG A 124 8.46 -7.81 -18.72
CA ARG A 124 7.54 -6.75 -19.12
C ARG A 124 6.74 -6.17 -17.98
N TRP A 125 6.42 -6.93 -16.93
CA TRP A 125 5.51 -6.52 -15.88
C TRP A 125 6.12 -6.59 -14.50
N GLN A 126 5.90 -5.57 -13.70
CA GLN A 126 6.11 -5.61 -12.27
C GLN A 126 4.91 -6.27 -11.60
N VAL A 127 5.15 -7.22 -10.72
CA VAL A 127 4.08 -7.99 -10.06
C VAL A 127 4.22 -7.87 -8.55
N TRP A 128 3.09 -7.67 -7.88
CA TRP A 128 3.00 -7.72 -6.44
C TRP A 128 1.66 -8.26 -5.96
N GLU A 129 1.62 -8.62 -4.69
CA GLU A 129 0.44 -9.14 -4.02
C GLU A 129 -0.13 -8.10 -3.05
N SER A 130 -1.45 -8.09 -2.92
CA SER A 130 -2.09 -7.36 -1.82
C SER A 130 -1.97 -8.15 -0.53
N SER A 131 -2.03 -7.46 0.64
CA SER A 131 -2.30 -8.15 1.90
C SER A 131 -3.67 -8.85 1.83
N GLY A 132 -3.73 -10.06 2.36
CA GLY A 132 -4.93 -10.93 2.33
C GLY A 132 -6.11 -10.46 3.17
N SER A 133 -6.18 -9.19 3.53
CA SER A 133 -7.14 -8.60 4.47
C SER A 133 -8.63 -8.78 4.17
N SER A 134 -8.98 -9.24 2.98
CA SER A 134 -10.35 -9.56 2.56
C SER A 134 -10.47 -10.95 1.92
N GLY A 135 -9.64 -11.92 2.36
CA GLY A 135 -9.53 -13.25 1.80
C GLY A 135 -8.16 -13.48 1.15
N GLU A 136 -8.04 -14.37 0.17
CA GLU A 136 -6.78 -14.62 -0.53
C GLU A 136 -6.16 -13.34 -1.10
N PRO A 137 -4.80 -13.22 -1.11
CA PRO A 137 -4.11 -12.11 -1.74
C PRO A 137 -4.52 -11.94 -3.20
N ALA A 138 -4.74 -10.70 -3.63
CA ALA A 138 -4.88 -10.42 -5.05
C ALA A 138 -3.49 -10.17 -5.66
N ILE A 139 -3.32 -10.58 -6.90
CA ILE A 139 -2.12 -10.32 -7.68
C ILE A 139 -2.37 -9.10 -8.57
N PHE A 140 -1.49 -8.12 -8.46
CA PHE A 140 -1.52 -6.90 -9.27
C PHE A 140 -0.31 -6.85 -10.18
N VAL A 141 -0.57 -6.51 -11.44
CA VAL A 141 0.42 -6.45 -12.52
C VAL A 141 0.51 -5.03 -13.03
N GLN A 142 1.72 -4.49 -13.10
CA GLN A 142 1.97 -3.12 -13.56
C GLN A 142 2.87 -3.14 -14.78
N ASP A 143 2.47 -2.45 -15.83
CA ASP A 143 3.29 -2.21 -17.01
C ASP A 143 4.24 -1.02 -16.84
N ALA A 144 5.04 -0.74 -17.86
CA ALA A 144 5.98 0.38 -17.83
C ALA A 144 5.28 1.74 -17.73
N GLN A 145 4.06 1.87 -18.27
CA GLN A 145 3.29 3.11 -18.22
C GLN A 145 2.78 3.36 -16.79
N ALA A 146 2.20 2.37 -16.14
CA ALA A 146 1.75 2.49 -14.75
C ALA A 146 2.92 2.80 -13.80
N MET A 147 4.06 2.10 -14.00
CA MET A 147 5.27 2.36 -13.20
C MET A 147 5.82 3.77 -13.43
N ALA A 148 5.80 4.28 -14.66
CA ALA A 148 6.22 5.65 -14.96
C ALA A 148 5.35 6.71 -14.28
N VAL A 149 4.04 6.45 -14.16
CA VAL A 149 3.13 7.33 -13.41
C VAL A 149 3.46 7.33 -11.92
N TYR A 150 3.71 6.16 -11.32
CA TYR A 150 4.13 6.08 -9.91
C TYR A 150 5.44 6.82 -9.67
N ASP A 151 6.46 6.60 -10.52
CA ASP A 151 7.75 7.27 -10.43
C ASP A 151 7.61 8.80 -10.53
N ALA A 152 6.77 9.29 -11.44
CA ALA A 152 6.50 10.72 -11.61
C ALA A 152 5.75 11.33 -10.42
N LEU A 153 4.71 10.67 -9.93
CA LEU A 153 3.94 11.11 -8.75
C LEU A 153 4.83 11.17 -7.52
N GLU A 154 5.63 10.14 -7.29
CA GLU A 154 6.53 10.05 -6.16
C GLU A 154 7.62 11.14 -6.20
N ALA A 155 8.17 11.40 -7.38
CA ALA A 155 9.21 12.41 -7.55
C ALA A 155 8.69 13.85 -7.42
N LEU A 156 7.45 14.13 -7.86
CA LEU A 156 6.95 15.49 -8.02
C LEU A 156 5.94 15.92 -6.95
N ARG A 157 5.25 14.97 -6.30
CA ARG A 157 4.20 15.25 -5.33
C ARG A 157 4.53 14.78 -3.92
N ARG A 158 5.71 14.23 -3.70
CA ARG A 158 6.18 14.01 -2.33
C ARG A 158 6.47 15.35 -1.68
N SER A 159 5.85 15.60 -0.54
CA SER A 159 6.22 16.74 0.30
C SER A 159 7.67 16.61 0.75
N THR A 160 8.49 17.58 0.43
CA THR A 160 9.88 17.67 0.90
C THR A 160 10.03 18.86 1.81
N PRO A 161 10.06 18.63 3.13
CA PRO A 161 10.12 19.70 4.12
C PRO A 161 11.38 20.57 4.01
N HIS A 162 12.44 20.03 3.45
CA HIS A 162 13.74 20.70 3.33
C HIS A 162 14.06 21.09 1.87
N ARG A 163 13.14 21.76 1.19
CA ARG A 163 13.29 22.18 -0.22
C ARG A 163 14.62 22.92 -0.50
N TRP A 164 15.09 23.77 0.40
CA TRP A 164 16.31 24.54 0.22
C TRP A 164 17.60 23.71 0.44
N GLN A 165 17.59 22.64 1.22
CA GLN A 165 18.75 21.73 1.33
C GLN A 165 19.00 20.95 0.04
N ARG A 166 17.95 20.70 -0.78
CA ARG A 166 18.09 20.13 -2.12
C ARG A 166 18.84 21.01 -3.11
N TRP A 167 18.96 22.29 -2.85
CA TRP A 167 19.82 23.16 -3.66
C TRP A 167 21.30 22.80 -3.49
N PHE A 168 21.70 22.30 -2.34
CA PHE A 168 23.08 21.89 -2.05
C PHE A 168 23.33 20.40 -2.30
N ASP A 169 22.29 19.58 -2.37
CA ASP A 169 22.35 18.16 -2.72
C ASP A 169 21.15 17.79 -3.65
N PRO A 170 21.15 18.30 -4.89
CA PRO A 170 20.02 18.08 -5.82
C PRO A 170 19.83 16.63 -6.23
N LEU A 171 20.88 15.82 -6.11
CA LEU A 171 20.84 14.39 -6.44
C LEU A 171 20.66 13.49 -5.21
N GLY A 172 20.53 14.07 -4.01
CA GLY A 172 20.39 13.32 -2.77
C GLY A 172 21.59 12.42 -2.45
N LEU A 173 22.80 12.85 -2.84
CA LEU A 173 24.01 12.04 -2.70
C LEU A 173 24.44 11.87 -1.23
N GLY A 174 24.02 12.75 -0.34
CA GLY A 174 24.23 12.65 1.10
C GLY A 174 23.19 11.80 1.82
N GLU A 175 22.10 11.40 1.15
CA GLU A 175 21.02 10.67 1.78
C GLU A 175 21.26 9.16 1.87
N ARG A 176 20.82 8.58 2.97
CA ARG A 176 20.71 7.14 3.18
C ARG A 176 19.25 6.82 3.48
N TYR A 177 18.63 6.05 2.59
CA TYR A 177 17.24 5.68 2.68
C TYR A 177 17.08 4.30 3.31
N ALA A 178 16.25 4.18 4.31
CA ALA A 178 15.82 2.90 4.88
C ALA A 178 14.33 2.68 4.59
N PHE A 179 14.00 1.60 3.91
CA PHE A 179 12.64 1.06 3.96
C PHE A 179 12.56 0.05 5.12
N VAL A 180 11.74 0.36 6.12
CA VAL A 180 11.50 -0.52 7.27
C VAL A 180 10.07 -1.05 7.14
N GLY A 181 9.94 -2.33 6.75
CA GLY A 181 8.63 -2.88 6.43
C GLY A 181 8.62 -4.40 6.28
N ALA A 182 7.49 -4.93 5.82
CA ALA A 182 7.40 -6.33 5.46
C ALA A 182 8.28 -6.63 4.24
N THR A 183 9.15 -7.61 4.37
CA THR A 183 10.05 -8.10 3.33
C THR A 183 9.90 -9.63 3.23
N GLY A 184 10.45 -10.23 2.20
CA GLY A 184 10.38 -11.69 2.00
C GLY A 184 9.20 -12.17 1.20
N GLY A 185 8.28 -11.27 0.80
CA GLY A 185 7.15 -11.54 -0.10
C GLY A 185 7.06 -10.49 -1.22
N HIS A 186 6.19 -10.72 -2.19
CA HIS A 186 5.94 -9.81 -3.31
C HIS A 186 5.07 -8.59 -2.90
N PHE A 187 5.38 -7.96 -1.76
CA PHE A 187 4.67 -6.78 -1.26
C PHE A 187 4.97 -5.55 -2.13
N ALA A 188 3.96 -4.77 -2.48
CA ALA A 188 4.04 -3.68 -3.44
C ALA A 188 5.18 -2.69 -3.15
N THR A 189 5.32 -2.20 -1.91
CA THR A 189 6.38 -1.26 -1.52
C THR A 189 7.77 -1.90 -1.57
N TYR A 190 7.90 -3.16 -1.12
CA TYR A 190 9.17 -3.87 -1.15
C TYR A 190 9.64 -4.15 -2.58
N VAL A 191 8.74 -4.65 -3.43
CA VAL A 191 8.97 -4.89 -4.86
C VAL A 191 9.38 -3.59 -5.57
N SER A 192 8.67 -2.48 -5.32
CA SER A 192 9.00 -1.16 -5.88
C SER A 192 10.36 -0.65 -5.43
N THR A 193 10.72 -0.88 -4.16
CA THR A 193 12.03 -0.51 -3.61
C THR A 193 13.16 -1.28 -4.28
N LEU A 194 13.01 -2.60 -4.43
CA LEU A 194 14.00 -3.44 -5.11
C LEU A 194 14.13 -3.09 -6.61
N ARG A 195 13.00 -2.77 -7.27
CA ARG A 195 13.03 -2.26 -8.63
C ARG A 195 13.83 -0.96 -8.73
N LEU A 196 13.61 -0.01 -7.81
CA LEU A 196 14.31 1.27 -7.79
C LEU A 196 15.82 1.10 -7.59
N GLN A 197 16.25 0.18 -6.74
CA GLN A 197 17.67 -0.18 -6.57
C GLN A 197 18.28 -0.71 -7.87
N ARG A 198 17.55 -1.55 -8.61
CA ARG A 198 18.01 -2.11 -9.90
C ARG A 198 18.06 -1.06 -11.02
N LEU A 199 17.12 -0.12 -11.03
CA LEU A 199 17.09 0.98 -12.01
C LEU A 199 18.21 1.97 -11.80
N ASN A 200 18.61 2.17 -10.55
CA ASN A 200 19.56 3.21 -10.19
C ASN A 200 20.69 2.65 -9.32
N PRO A 201 21.81 2.26 -9.92
CA PRO A 201 22.96 1.71 -9.19
C PRO A 201 23.48 2.64 -8.07
N TRP A 202 23.31 3.96 -8.22
CA TRP A 202 23.67 4.93 -7.16
C TRP A 202 22.77 4.80 -5.94
N MET A 203 21.51 4.47 -6.14
CA MET A 203 20.55 4.21 -5.08
C MET A 203 20.80 2.85 -4.41
N ALA A 204 21.33 1.86 -5.13
CA ALA A 204 21.52 0.51 -4.60
C ALA A 204 22.38 0.48 -3.32
N GLY A 205 23.40 1.34 -3.24
CA GLY A 205 24.23 1.49 -2.03
C GLY A 205 23.61 2.34 -0.91
N ARG A 206 22.57 3.10 -1.21
CA ARG A 206 22.00 4.14 -0.34
C ARG A 206 20.54 3.92 0.03
N LEU A 207 19.90 2.92 -0.55
CA LEU A 207 18.56 2.49 -0.24
C LEU A 207 18.62 1.06 0.25
N ARG A 208 18.30 0.83 1.52
CA ARG A 208 18.29 -0.51 2.12
C ARG A 208 16.92 -0.85 2.67
N CYS A 209 16.59 -2.14 2.61
CA CYS A 209 15.36 -2.69 3.17
C CYS A 209 15.68 -3.41 4.48
N PHE A 210 14.87 -3.16 5.49
CA PHE A 210 14.96 -3.76 6.81
C PHE A 210 13.62 -4.40 7.15
N SER A 211 13.66 -5.67 7.54
CA SER A 211 12.45 -6.43 7.81
C SER A 211 11.89 -6.13 9.20
N ILE A 212 10.60 -5.84 9.29
CA ILE A 212 9.89 -5.80 10.57
C ILE A 212 9.58 -7.20 11.13
N LEU A 213 9.84 -8.25 10.34
CA LEU A 213 9.61 -9.65 10.74
C LEU A 213 10.78 -10.21 11.54
N GLN A 214 11.98 -9.60 11.46
CA GLN A 214 13.13 -9.99 12.25
C GLN A 214 12.98 -9.55 13.72
N PRO A 215 13.77 -10.12 14.66
CA PRO A 215 13.81 -9.66 16.04
C PRO A 215 14.08 -8.16 16.12
N THR A 216 13.33 -7.46 16.98
CA THR A 216 13.46 -6.00 17.12
C THR A 216 14.90 -5.58 17.45
N ALA A 217 15.62 -6.34 18.28
CA ALA A 217 17.01 -6.04 18.63
C ALA A 217 17.93 -6.04 17.40
N ASP A 218 17.75 -7.00 16.48
CA ASP A 218 18.55 -7.09 15.26
C ASP A 218 18.20 -5.95 14.30
N LEU A 219 16.91 -5.60 14.18
CA LEU A 219 16.46 -4.44 13.41
C LEU A 219 17.12 -3.15 13.90
N LEU A 220 17.12 -2.91 15.23
CA LEU A 220 17.70 -1.72 15.82
C LEU A 220 19.20 -1.64 15.56
N THR A 221 19.94 -2.75 15.75
CA THR A 221 21.38 -2.84 15.47
C THR A 221 21.67 -2.50 14.01
N GLN A 222 20.96 -3.12 13.08
CA GLN A 222 21.14 -2.87 11.64
C GLN A 222 20.83 -1.41 11.26
N LEU A 223 19.77 -0.82 11.82
CA LEU A 223 19.42 0.57 11.57
C LEU A 223 20.45 1.53 12.15
N GLN A 224 20.97 1.25 13.34
CA GLN A 224 22.01 2.05 13.97
C GLN A 224 23.31 2.03 13.18
N ASP A 225 23.75 0.85 12.71
CA ASP A 225 24.94 0.68 11.87
C ASP A 225 24.79 1.38 10.51
N TYR A 226 23.61 1.31 9.94
CA TYR A 226 23.33 1.95 8.65
C TYR A 226 23.15 3.47 8.80
N ALA A 227 22.63 3.94 9.92
CA ALA A 227 22.36 5.34 10.25
C ALA A 227 21.59 6.07 9.13
N PRO A 228 20.35 5.68 8.83
CA PRO A 228 19.55 6.28 7.75
C PRO A 228 19.26 7.75 8.04
N THR A 229 19.25 8.56 6.99
CA THR A 229 18.82 9.97 7.04
C THR A 229 17.34 10.12 6.74
N VAL A 230 16.79 9.17 5.96
CA VAL A 230 15.37 9.09 5.59
C VAL A 230 14.86 7.68 5.87
N ILE A 231 13.74 7.59 6.57
CA ILE A 231 13.08 6.32 6.87
C ILE A 231 11.69 6.30 6.23
N ALA A 232 11.44 5.33 5.36
CA ALA A 232 10.11 5.02 4.86
C ALA A 232 9.57 3.81 5.62
N THR A 233 8.41 3.95 6.27
CA THR A 233 7.87 2.89 7.13
C THR A 233 6.36 3.05 7.39
N TYR A 234 5.80 2.18 8.21
CA TYR A 234 4.42 2.27 8.70
C TYR A 234 4.34 3.18 9.94
N PRO A 235 3.21 3.85 10.19
CA PRO A 235 3.01 4.62 11.42
C PRO A 235 3.32 3.86 12.70
N SER A 236 2.88 2.60 12.82
CA SER A 236 3.14 1.75 13.99
C SER A 236 4.63 1.44 14.15
N ALA A 237 5.35 1.19 13.06
CA ALA A 237 6.78 0.95 13.09
C ALA A 237 7.57 2.25 13.41
N ALA A 238 7.12 3.40 12.90
CA ALA A 238 7.72 4.69 13.26
C ALA A 238 7.57 4.98 14.76
N ALA A 239 6.40 4.67 15.36
CA ALA A 239 6.19 4.79 16.80
C ALA A 239 7.11 3.86 17.58
N LEU A 240 7.24 2.58 17.18
CA LEU A 240 8.18 1.62 17.81
C LEU A 240 9.62 2.16 17.78
N LEU A 241 10.09 2.64 16.63
CA LEU A 241 11.45 3.19 16.52
C LEU A 241 11.65 4.43 17.40
N ALA A 242 10.62 5.27 17.54
CA ALA A 242 10.65 6.42 18.43
C ALA A 242 10.72 5.98 19.91
N ASP A 243 9.94 4.99 20.32
CA ASP A 243 9.99 4.44 21.69
C ASP A 243 11.36 3.82 22.01
N GLU A 244 11.95 3.11 21.05
CA GLU A 244 13.28 2.53 21.18
C GLU A 244 14.37 3.63 21.27
N ALA A 245 14.22 4.72 20.55
CA ALA A 245 15.11 5.87 20.64
C ALA A 245 14.96 6.60 21.98
N LEU A 246 13.73 6.81 22.46
CA LEU A 246 13.45 7.45 23.73
C LEU A 246 14.02 6.65 24.91
N SER A 247 13.98 5.32 24.82
CA SER A 247 14.57 4.41 25.83
C SER A 247 16.10 4.28 25.76
N GLY A 248 16.74 4.94 24.80
CA GLY A 248 18.19 4.89 24.59
C GLY A 248 18.71 3.63 23.91
N ARG A 249 17.80 2.76 23.41
CA ARG A 249 18.21 1.54 22.68
C ARG A 249 18.47 1.76 21.19
N LEU A 250 18.07 2.92 20.65
CA LEU A 250 18.29 3.29 19.26
C LEU A 250 18.91 4.68 19.19
N ALA A 251 20.18 4.76 18.82
CA ALA A 251 20.89 6.03 18.66
C ALA A 251 20.95 6.44 17.19
N MET A 252 19.86 7.01 16.68
CA MET A 252 19.81 7.55 15.31
C MET A 252 19.02 8.86 15.27
N ARG A 253 19.27 9.68 14.25
CA ARG A 253 18.59 10.95 14.03
C ARG A 253 18.22 11.10 12.55
N PRO A 254 17.13 10.47 12.09
CA PRO A 254 16.65 10.68 10.74
C PRO A 254 16.23 12.13 10.58
N ARG A 255 16.43 12.68 9.39
CA ARG A 255 15.92 14.01 9.02
C ARG A 255 14.46 13.98 8.62
N GLU A 256 14.08 12.87 7.99
CA GLU A 256 12.72 12.68 7.50
C GLU A 256 12.23 11.27 7.83
N VAL A 257 10.94 11.18 8.18
CA VAL A 257 10.20 9.93 8.29
C VAL A 257 9.01 9.99 7.34
N TRP A 258 8.91 9.02 6.45
CA TRP A 258 7.81 8.88 5.51
C TRP A 258 6.94 7.72 5.94
N THR A 259 5.67 7.99 6.15
CA THR A 259 4.71 6.98 6.60
C THR A 259 3.65 6.71 5.53
N GLY A 260 3.13 5.48 5.53
CA GLY A 260 2.04 5.05 4.65
C GLY A 260 1.58 3.64 5.02
N GLY A 261 0.53 3.15 4.36
CA GLY A 261 0.00 1.79 4.55
C GLY A 261 -0.86 1.57 5.79
N GLU A 262 -0.78 2.46 6.77
CA GLU A 262 -1.61 2.46 7.99
C GLU A 262 -2.14 3.87 8.26
N THR A 263 -3.12 3.99 9.16
CA THR A 263 -3.63 5.29 9.60
C THR A 263 -2.63 5.97 10.53
N LEU A 264 -2.15 7.16 10.14
CA LEU A 264 -1.30 7.98 10.99
C LEU A 264 -2.15 8.84 11.92
N SER A 265 -2.15 8.53 13.22
CA SER A 265 -2.81 9.35 14.23
C SER A 265 -2.03 10.63 14.55
N ALA A 266 -2.71 11.65 15.03
CA ALA A 266 -2.05 12.89 15.49
C ALA A 266 -1.05 12.62 16.64
N ALA A 267 -1.36 11.68 17.53
CA ALA A 267 -0.49 11.30 18.65
C ALA A 267 0.80 10.65 18.15
N VAL A 268 0.73 9.68 17.23
CA VAL A 268 1.92 9.04 16.63
C VAL A 268 2.76 10.06 15.87
N ARG A 269 2.12 10.94 15.09
CA ARG A 269 2.83 12.02 14.39
C ARG A 269 3.63 12.89 15.37
N GLN A 270 2.96 13.38 16.40
CA GLN A 270 3.59 14.25 17.41
C GLN A 270 4.73 13.53 18.14
N HIS A 271 4.51 12.28 18.54
CA HIS A 271 5.51 11.46 19.23
C HIS A 271 6.79 11.28 18.38
N VAL A 272 6.65 10.83 17.14
CA VAL A 272 7.79 10.62 16.22
C VAL A 272 8.54 11.93 15.97
N GLN A 273 7.83 13.03 15.73
CA GLN A 273 8.43 14.33 15.48
C GLN A 273 9.16 14.87 16.72
N GLN A 274 8.62 14.71 17.91
CA GLN A 274 9.26 15.14 19.17
C GLN A 274 10.52 14.34 19.48
N VAL A 275 10.49 13.01 19.31
CA VAL A 275 11.62 12.14 19.64
C VAL A 275 12.77 12.32 18.66
N PHE A 276 12.49 12.34 17.37
CA PHE A 276 13.55 12.43 16.35
C PHE A 276 13.90 13.86 15.93
N GLY A 277 13.06 14.84 16.25
CA GLY A 277 13.23 16.23 15.75
C GLY A 277 13.16 16.31 14.22
N CYS A 278 12.43 15.39 13.57
CA CYS A 278 12.41 15.21 12.13
C CYS A 278 11.13 15.74 11.48
N ALA A 279 11.19 15.93 10.15
CA ALA A 279 10.00 16.10 9.36
C ALA A 279 9.30 14.75 9.17
N LEU A 280 7.95 14.74 9.27
CA LEU A 280 7.15 13.57 9.02
C LEU A 280 6.15 13.83 7.90
N CYS A 281 6.27 13.06 6.82
CA CYS A 281 5.36 13.06 5.68
C CYS A 281 4.51 11.81 5.66
N ASN A 282 3.25 11.94 5.29
CA ASN A 282 2.33 10.81 5.16
C ASN A 282 1.86 10.66 3.72
N SER A 283 1.63 9.43 3.30
CA SER A 283 1.05 9.09 2.00
C SER A 283 -0.09 8.08 2.17
N TYR A 284 -1.00 8.09 1.23
CA TYR A 284 -2.05 7.09 1.12
C TYR A 284 -1.90 6.33 -0.18
N GLY A 285 -1.81 5.02 -0.06
CA GLY A 285 -1.70 4.10 -1.18
C GLY A 285 -2.29 2.74 -0.85
N ALA A 286 -2.56 1.98 -1.88
CA ALA A 286 -3.02 0.60 -1.82
C ALA A 286 -2.26 -0.23 -2.87
N SER A 287 -2.31 -1.56 -2.78
CA SER A 287 -1.71 -2.43 -3.80
C SER A 287 -2.33 -2.19 -5.19
N GLU A 288 -3.57 -1.74 -5.23
CA GLU A 288 -4.33 -1.35 -6.41
C GLU A 288 -3.80 -0.09 -7.09
N PHE A 289 -3.34 0.88 -6.29
CA PHE A 289 -2.72 2.12 -6.73
C PHE A 289 -1.79 2.65 -5.63
N LEU A 290 -0.47 2.60 -5.86
CA LEU A 290 0.53 2.90 -4.83
C LEU A 290 0.50 4.36 -4.35
N ALA A 291 0.10 5.29 -5.20
CA ALA A 291 0.15 6.72 -4.96
C ALA A 291 -1.24 7.36 -5.03
N ILE A 292 -2.22 6.87 -4.25
CA ILE A 292 -3.59 7.43 -4.23
C ILE A 292 -3.56 8.85 -3.69
N GLY A 293 -2.80 9.12 -2.63
CA GLY A 293 -2.74 10.43 -1.99
C GLY A 293 -1.35 10.78 -1.46
N TRP A 294 -1.07 12.07 -1.42
CA TRP A 294 0.17 12.65 -0.92
C TRP A 294 -0.11 13.82 0.02
N GLN A 295 0.77 14.05 0.98
CA GLN A 295 0.62 15.12 1.96
C GLN A 295 1.31 16.40 1.47
N CYS A 296 0.60 17.55 1.50
CA CYS A 296 1.17 18.84 1.19
C CYS A 296 1.91 19.46 2.40
N GLU A 297 2.55 20.61 2.19
CA GLU A 297 3.27 21.38 3.21
C GLU A 297 2.39 21.84 4.39
N HIS A 298 1.08 21.98 4.18
CA HIS A 298 0.11 22.26 5.24
C HIS A 298 -0.39 21.01 5.97
N GLY A 299 0.21 19.85 5.72
CA GLY A 299 -0.16 18.61 6.39
C GLY A 299 -1.45 17.96 5.88
N ARG A 300 -2.10 18.54 4.83
CA ARG A 300 -3.33 18.01 4.24
C ARG A 300 -3.01 16.94 3.19
N LEU A 301 -3.79 15.87 3.18
CA LEU A 301 -3.63 14.77 2.22
C LEU A 301 -4.45 15.09 0.96
N HIS A 302 -3.79 15.17 -0.19
CA HIS A 302 -4.42 15.39 -1.50
C HIS A 302 -4.50 14.08 -2.28
N ALA A 303 -5.63 13.85 -2.94
CA ALA A 303 -5.79 12.69 -3.83
C ALA A 303 -5.25 12.99 -5.24
N ASN A 304 -4.52 12.05 -5.83
CA ASN A 304 -4.01 12.12 -7.20
C ASN A 304 -5.12 11.87 -8.23
N THR A 305 -6.17 12.71 -8.20
CA THR A 305 -7.39 12.48 -8.99
C THR A 305 -7.19 12.69 -10.49
N ASP A 306 -6.08 13.24 -10.90
CA ASP A 306 -5.69 13.22 -12.31
C ASP A 306 -5.33 11.80 -12.83
N TRP A 307 -4.97 10.86 -11.94
CA TRP A 307 -4.63 9.47 -12.27
C TRP A 307 -5.51 8.42 -11.59
N ALA A 308 -6.28 8.81 -10.58
CA ALA A 308 -7.18 7.94 -9.84
C ALA A 308 -8.54 8.61 -9.64
N LEU A 309 -9.62 8.08 -10.22
CA LEU A 309 -10.95 8.53 -9.84
C LEU A 309 -11.33 7.83 -8.54
N LEU A 310 -11.68 8.61 -7.54
CA LEU A 310 -12.15 8.13 -6.25
C LEU A 310 -13.62 8.52 -6.09
N GLU A 311 -14.47 7.52 -5.90
CA GLU A 311 -15.90 7.69 -5.68
C GLU A 311 -16.25 7.22 -4.26
N PRO A 312 -16.29 8.12 -3.26
CA PRO A 312 -16.83 7.79 -1.95
C PRO A 312 -18.32 7.48 -2.07
N VAL A 313 -18.74 6.29 -1.59
CA VAL A 313 -20.11 5.81 -1.74
C VAL A 313 -20.70 5.36 -0.40
N ASP A 314 -22.05 5.38 -0.32
CA ASP A 314 -22.82 4.81 0.79
C ASP A 314 -22.91 3.27 0.69
N ALA A 315 -23.60 2.63 1.64
CA ALA A 315 -23.80 1.17 1.66
C ALA A 315 -24.60 0.63 0.47
N GLN A 316 -25.29 1.49 -0.29
CA GLN A 316 -26.03 1.17 -1.48
C GLN A 316 -25.23 1.47 -2.77
N GLY A 317 -23.97 1.86 -2.65
CA GLY A 317 -23.09 2.19 -3.77
C GLY A 317 -23.37 3.54 -4.43
N ARG A 318 -24.15 4.42 -3.78
CA ARG A 318 -24.47 5.78 -4.29
C ARG A 318 -23.42 6.78 -3.80
N PRO A 319 -23.00 7.74 -4.64
CA PRO A 319 -22.05 8.76 -4.24
C PRO A 319 -22.51 9.55 -3.02
N VAL A 320 -21.59 9.81 -2.07
CA VAL A 320 -21.84 10.69 -0.93
C VAL A 320 -21.30 12.10 -1.21
N PRO A 321 -21.94 13.15 -0.67
CA PRO A 321 -21.46 14.52 -0.85
C PRO A 321 -20.11 14.74 -0.14
N ALA A 322 -19.37 15.78 -0.57
CA ALA A 322 -18.19 16.26 0.13
C ALA A 322 -18.51 16.60 1.60
N GLY A 323 -17.58 16.31 2.49
CA GLY A 323 -17.75 16.43 3.96
C GLY A 323 -18.43 15.24 4.62
N VAL A 324 -18.99 14.31 3.84
CA VAL A 324 -19.63 13.10 4.36
C VAL A 324 -18.69 11.91 4.21
N GLN A 325 -18.52 11.15 5.29
CA GLN A 325 -17.73 9.93 5.28
C GLN A 325 -18.40 8.83 4.47
N SER A 326 -17.65 8.19 3.59
CA SER A 326 -18.15 7.05 2.82
C SER A 326 -18.34 5.79 3.64
N HIS A 327 -19.16 4.86 3.12
CA HIS A 327 -19.17 3.47 3.56
C HIS A 327 -17.97 2.72 2.98
N THR A 328 -17.67 2.93 1.71
CA THR A 328 -16.48 2.48 0.99
C THR A 328 -16.11 3.47 -0.09
N THR A 329 -14.98 3.25 -0.76
CA THR A 329 -14.51 4.09 -1.86
C THR A 329 -14.24 3.23 -3.08
N LEU A 330 -14.83 3.61 -4.22
CA LEU A 330 -14.55 2.95 -5.49
C LEU A 330 -13.39 3.65 -6.19
N LEU A 331 -12.44 2.86 -6.69
CA LEU A 331 -11.25 3.32 -7.41
C LEU A 331 -11.37 3.01 -8.90
N THR A 332 -11.10 4.01 -9.76
CA THR A 332 -10.78 3.79 -11.16
C THR A 332 -9.34 4.23 -11.43
N HIS A 333 -8.46 3.29 -11.80
CA HIS A 333 -7.04 3.51 -12.03
C HIS A 333 -6.77 3.92 -13.49
N LEU A 334 -6.55 5.22 -13.74
CA LEU A 334 -6.49 5.79 -15.09
C LEU A 334 -5.19 5.50 -15.87
N ALA A 335 -4.18 4.91 -15.25
CA ALA A 335 -2.91 4.57 -15.90
C ALA A 335 -2.72 3.06 -16.13
N GLN A 336 -3.63 2.20 -15.63
CA GLN A 336 -3.47 0.75 -15.65
C GLN A 336 -4.26 0.13 -16.81
N PHE A 337 -3.56 -0.29 -17.86
CA PHE A 337 -4.17 -0.86 -19.06
C PHE A 337 -4.04 -2.38 -19.14
N ALA A 338 -2.96 -2.94 -18.61
CA ALA A 338 -2.73 -4.40 -18.63
C ALA A 338 -3.71 -5.16 -17.72
N GLN A 339 -4.10 -4.55 -16.61
CA GLN A 339 -5.03 -5.10 -15.61
C GLN A 339 -5.98 -3.99 -15.17
N PRO A 340 -6.97 -3.58 -15.99
CA PRO A 340 -7.81 -2.43 -15.74
C PRO A 340 -8.58 -2.54 -14.42
N LEU A 341 -8.57 -1.46 -13.64
CA LEU A 341 -9.38 -1.30 -12.43
C LEU A 341 -10.38 -0.16 -12.69
N ILE A 342 -11.66 -0.50 -12.85
CA ILE A 342 -12.75 0.44 -13.10
C ILE A 342 -13.83 0.22 -12.05
N ARG A 343 -14.05 1.24 -11.20
CA ARG A 343 -14.96 1.20 -10.05
C ARG A 343 -14.71 0.01 -9.11
N TYR A 344 -13.44 -0.23 -8.81
CA TYR A 344 -13.03 -1.28 -7.88
C TYR A 344 -13.26 -0.85 -6.44
N ASP A 345 -13.91 -1.69 -5.66
CA ASP A 345 -14.15 -1.45 -4.24
C ASP A 345 -12.86 -1.64 -3.43
N LEU A 346 -12.25 -0.52 -3.01
CA LEU A 346 -11.06 -0.51 -2.14
C LEU A 346 -11.38 -1.02 -0.74
N GLY A 347 -12.65 -0.95 -0.35
CA GLY A 347 -13.06 -1.21 1.01
C GLY A 347 -12.56 -0.18 2.02
N ASP A 348 -11.95 0.95 1.63
CA ASP A 348 -11.51 2.02 2.51
C ASP A 348 -12.56 3.12 2.62
N ARG A 349 -12.71 3.69 3.82
CA ARG A 349 -13.56 4.84 4.06
C ARG A 349 -12.80 6.13 3.85
N LEU A 350 -13.38 7.01 3.06
CA LEU A 350 -12.78 8.28 2.70
C LEU A 350 -13.80 9.40 2.83
N THR A 351 -13.34 10.57 3.23
CA THR A 351 -14.10 11.83 3.16
C THR A 351 -13.41 12.75 2.19
N LEU A 352 -14.11 13.19 1.13
CA LEU A 352 -13.67 14.30 0.31
C LEU A 352 -13.96 15.60 1.07
N MET A 353 -12.93 16.41 1.30
CA MET A 353 -13.12 17.67 2.02
C MET A 353 -13.71 18.73 1.09
N PRO A 354 -14.74 19.48 1.54
CA PRO A 354 -15.38 20.50 0.71
C PRO A 354 -14.49 21.74 0.49
N GLU A 355 -13.60 22.05 1.45
CA GLU A 355 -12.78 23.26 1.38
C GLU A 355 -11.48 23.00 0.61
N PRO A 356 -11.08 23.91 -0.29
CA PRO A 356 -9.78 23.85 -0.95
C PRO A 356 -8.64 24.01 0.08
N CYS A 357 -7.45 23.54 -0.28
CA CYS A 357 -6.26 23.70 0.55
C CYS A 357 -5.52 25.00 0.22
N ASN A 358 -5.00 25.68 1.25
CA ASN A 358 -4.18 26.88 1.10
C ASN A 358 -2.81 26.63 0.42
N CYS A 359 -2.43 25.37 0.15
CA CYS A 359 -1.22 25.04 -0.61
C CYS A 359 -1.35 25.38 -2.11
N GLY A 360 -2.53 25.77 -2.58
CA GLY A 360 -2.79 26.10 -3.98
C GLY A 360 -2.94 24.90 -4.92
N SER A 361 -2.86 23.67 -4.43
CA SER A 361 -3.09 22.47 -5.27
C SER A 361 -4.55 22.41 -5.73
N PRO A 362 -4.82 22.19 -7.03
CA PRO A 362 -6.18 21.98 -7.54
C PRO A 362 -6.76 20.61 -7.18
N LEU A 363 -5.93 19.72 -6.63
CA LEU A 363 -6.34 18.36 -6.29
C LEU A 363 -7.14 18.34 -4.99
N PRO A 364 -8.21 17.54 -4.89
CA PRO A 364 -9.06 17.50 -3.71
C PRO A 364 -8.30 17.00 -2.48
N VAL A 365 -8.67 17.56 -1.34
CA VAL A 365 -8.21 17.10 -0.03
C VAL A 365 -9.08 15.92 0.39
N ILE A 366 -8.43 14.91 0.97
CA ILE A 366 -9.08 13.72 1.49
C ILE A 366 -8.70 13.47 2.95
N GLU A 367 -9.63 12.89 3.69
CA GLU A 367 -9.37 12.23 4.96
C GLU A 367 -9.66 10.75 4.81
N VAL A 368 -8.70 9.92 5.22
CA VAL A 368 -8.81 8.46 5.10
C VAL A 368 -8.96 7.89 6.51
N LEU A 369 -10.06 7.18 6.72
CA LEU A 369 -10.22 6.29 7.85
C LEU A 369 -9.84 4.88 7.38
N GLY A 370 -8.57 4.58 7.55
CA GLY A 370 -8.02 3.26 7.27
C GLY A 370 -8.45 2.22 8.31
N ARG A 371 -7.84 1.05 8.24
CA ARG A 371 -7.97 0.00 9.26
C ARG A 371 -7.35 0.47 10.56
N CYS A 372 -8.05 0.24 11.66
CA CYS A 372 -7.53 0.47 13.00
C CYS A 372 -7.01 -0.87 13.55
N ASP A 373 -5.86 -1.33 13.09
CA ASP A 373 -5.15 -2.43 13.73
C ASP A 373 -4.18 -1.87 14.77
N ASP A 374 -4.16 -2.46 15.97
CA ASP A 374 -3.37 -1.98 17.08
C ASP A 374 -2.02 -2.70 17.16
N ALA A 375 -0.97 -2.00 17.57
CA ALA A 375 0.26 -2.65 18.02
C ALA A 375 0.00 -3.40 19.34
N LEU A 376 0.52 -4.62 19.47
CA LEU A 376 0.37 -5.42 20.68
C LEU A 376 1.55 -5.23 21.61
N HIS A 377 1.30 -5.01 22.89
CA HIS A 377 2.31 -4.79 23.92
C HIS A 377 2.34 -5.96 24.91
N LEU A 378 3.28 -6.88 24.74
CA LEU A 378 3.38 -8.13 25.48
C LEU A 378 4.61 -8.13 26.39
N THR A 379 4.54 -8.90 27.46
CA THR A 379 5.66 -9.02 28.41
C THR A 379 6.56 -10.19 27.98
N GLY A 380 7.82 -9.88 27.65
CA GLY A 380 8.85 -10.83 27.33
C GLY A 380 9.69 -11.25 28.55
N ARG A 381 10.84 -11.87 28.29
CA ARG A 381 11.80 -12.28 29.33
C ARG A 381 12.19 -11.12 30.23
N HIS A 382 12.35 -11.40 31.51
CA HIS A 382 12.76 -10.43 32.52
C HIS A 382 11.81 -9.22 32.68
N GLY A 383 10.53 -9.37 32.30
CA GLY A 383 9.55 -8.29 32.40
C GLY A 383 9.68 -7.19 31.32
N ARG A 384 10.54 -7.39 30.32
CA ARG A 384 10.70 -6.44 29.20
C ARG A 384 9.44 -6.41 28.35
N LEU A 385 8.97 -5.19 28.05
CA LEU A 385 7.85 -5.00 27.12
C LEU A 385 8.35 -5.23 25.67
N VAL A 386 7.63 -6.06 24.94
CA VAL A 386 7.86 -6.35 23.51
C VAL A 386 6.65 -5.86 22.73
N THR A 387 6.89 -5.01 21.75
CA THR A 387 5.85 -4.51 20.87
C THR A 387 5.82 -5.32 19.57
N LEU A 388 4.67 -5.92 19.27
CA LEU A 388 4.44 -6.62 18.01
C LEU A 388 3.61 -5.72 17.08
N LEU A 389 4.12 -5.52 15.88
CA LEU A 389 3.47 -4.67 14.87
C LEU A 389 2.32 -5.41 14.18
N PRO A 390 1.19 -4.75 13.94
CA PRO A 390 0.01 -5.40 13.34
C PRO A 390 0.32 -6.00 11.97
N LEU A 391 1.09 -5.29 11.13
CA LEU A 391 1.44 -5.82 9.82
C LEU A 391 2.36 -7.04 9.90
N ALA A 392 3.30 -7.11 10.85
CA ALA A 392 4.13 -8.28 11.05
C ALA A 392 3.29 -9.50 11.45
N LEU A 393 2.34 -9.32 12.37
CA LEU A 393 1.41 -10.36 12.80
C LEU A 393 0.51 -10.84 11.66
N THR A 394 -0.03 -9.92 10.87
CA THR A 394 -0.86 -10.28 9.72
C THR A 394 -0.05 -10.99 8.65
N THR A 395 1.17 -10.54 8.35
CA THR A 395 2.07 -11.20 7.39
C THR A 395 2.39 -12.65 7.82
N VAL A 396 2.74 -12.87 9.09
CA VAL A 396 3.02 -14.21 9.62
C VAL A 396 1.80 -15.14 9.49
N LEU A 397 0.61 -14.64 9.80
CA LEU A 397 -0.61 -15.44 9.67
C LEU A 397 -0.98 -15.74 8.21
N GLU A 398 -0.79 -14.77 7.32
CA GLU A 398 -1.06 -14.92 5.89
C GLU A 398 -0.03 -15.84 5.21
N ASP A 399 1.25 -15.61 5.40
CA ASP A 399 2.32 -16.30 4.68
C ASP A 399 2.61 -17.70 5.25
N ASP A 400 2.78 -17.80 6.59
CA ASP A 400 3.17 -19.05 7.23
C ASP A 400 1.99 -19.98 7.51
N ALA A 401 0.81 -19.40 7.85
CA ALA A 401 -0.35 -20.19 8.23
C ALA A 401 -1.43 -20.26 7.14
N ARG A 402 -1.33 -19.45 6.07
CA ARG A 402 -2.34 -19.31 5.02
C ARG A 402 -3.71 -18.97 5.61
N LEU A 403 -3.70 -18.07 6.59
CA LEU A 403 -4.90 -17.54 7.23
C LEU A 403 -5.09 -16.08 6.77
N TYR A 404 -6.17 -15.83 6.03
CA TYR A 404 -6.49 -14.51 5.47
C TYR A 404 -7.68 -13.85 6.17
N ASP A 405 -8.58 -14.65 6.74
CA ASP A 405 -9.72 -14.19 7.52
C ASP A 405 -9.56 -14.62 8.97
N PHE A 406 -9.20 -13.67 9.82
CA PHE A 406 -8.94 -13.89 11.24
C PHE A 406 -9.07 -12.59 12.04
N GLN A 407 -9.18 -12.75 13.34
CA GLN A 407 -8.99 -11.69 14.30
C GLN A 407 -8.04 -12.15 15.41
N LEU A 408 -6.97 -11.39 15.62
CA LEU A 408 -6.00 -11.59 16.69
C LEU A 408 -6.21 -10.53 17.76
N GLN A 409 -6.52 -10.95 18.99
CA GLN A 409 -6.80 -10.07 20.11
C GLN A 409 -5.79 -10.29 21.22
N GLN A 410 -5.20 -9.22 21.72
CA GLN A 410 -4.47 -9.23 22.99
C GLN A 410 -5.47 -9.22 24.13
N ARG A 411 -5.53 -10.30 24.93
CA ARG A 411 -6.41 -10.39 26.11
C ARG A 411 -5.76 -9.76 27.34
N ASP A 412 -4.48 -10.01 27.50
CA ASP A 412 -3.62 -9.45 28.54
C ASP A 412 -2.17 -9.40 28.06
N ARG A 413 -1.21 -9.11 28.96
CA ARG A 413 0.22 -9.01 28.58
C ARG A 413 0.90 -10.35 28.30
N HIS A 414 0.21 -11.46 28.46
CA HIS A 414 0.73 -12.82 28.30
C HIS A 414 -0.14 -13.71 27.45
N THR A 415 -1.29 -13.19 26.96
CA THR A 415 -2.28 -14.01 26.27
C THR A 415 -2.75 -13.33 24.98
N LEU A 416 -2.64 -14.07 23.87
CA LEU A 416 -3.25 -13.75 22.58
C LEU A 416 -4.40 -14.72 22.28
N VAL A 417 -5.44 -14.21 21.65
CA VAL A 417 -6.57 -15.01 21.14
C VAL A 417 -6.65 -14.87 19.63
N LEU A 418 -6.46 -15.98 18.93
CA LEU A 418 -6.63 -16.05 17.49
C LEU A 418 -8.02 -16.61 17.18
N ARG A 419 -8.86 -15.81 16.52
CA ARG A 419 -10.19 -16.21 16.05
C ARG A 419 -10.21 -16.38 14.54
N VAL A 420 -10.89 -17.44 14.09
CA VAL A 420 -11.17 -17.66 12.67
C VAL A 420 -12.68 -17.84 12.46
N PRO A 421 -13.30 -17.20 11.45
CA PRO A 421 -14.74 -17.25 11.20
C PRO A 421 -15.14 -18.54 10.46
N LEU A 422 -14.67 -19.68 10.97
CA LEU A 422 -14.96 -21.01 10.45
C LEU A 422 -15.81 -21.79 11.47
N PRO A 423 -16.70 -22.69 11.01
CA PRO A 423 -17.36 -23.64 11.89
C PRO A 423 -16.34 -24.47 12.67
N ALA A 424 -16.63 -24.81 13.92
CA ALA A 424 -15.72 -25.51 14.82
C ALA A 424 -15.12 -26.80 14.20
N ALA A 425 -15.91 -27.51 13.40
CA ALA A 425 -15.46 -28.73 12.72
C ALA A 425 -14.36 -28.48 11.66
N GLN A 426 -14.25 -27.26 11.11
CA GLN A 426 -13.29 -26.88 10.08
C GLN A 426 -12.14 -26.00 10.62
N ALA A 427 -12.34 -25.38 11.77
CA ALA A 427 -11.41 -24.42 12.35
C ALA A 427 -10.13 -25.07 12.90
N GLY A 428 -10.18 -26.32 13.34
CA GLY A 428 -9.11 -26.96 14.11
C GLY A 428 -7.75 -26.93 13.42
N ALA A 429 -7.68 -27.35 12.15
CA ALA A 429 -6.41 -27.35 11.39
C ALA A 429 -5.91 -25.93 11.10
N ALA A 430 -6.80 -24.98 10.82
CA ALA A 430 -6.48 -23.59 10.55
C ALA A 430 -5.92 -22.91 11.81
N LEU A 431 -6.58 -23.09 12.95
CA LEU A 431 -6.13 -22.58 14.24
C LEU A 431 -4.80 -23.17 14.66
N ALA A 432 -4.61 -24.49 14.48
CA ALA A 432 -3.35 -25.15 14.81
C ALA A 432 -2.17 -24.54 14.02
N ARG A 433 -2.33 -24.31 12.70
CA ARG A 433 -1.32 -23.65 11.87
C ARG A 433 -1.07 -22.21 12.31
N GLY A 434 -2.14 -21.43 12.54
CA GLY A 434 -2.04 -20.04 12.97
C GLY A 434 -1.36 -19.88 14.31
N CYS A 435 -1.76 -20.66 15.32
CA CYS A 435 -1.12 -20.65 16.63
C CYS A 435 0.35 -21.07 16.56
N ALA A 436 0.70 -22.10 15.75
CA ALA A 436 2.08 -22.52 15.58
C ALA A 436 2.95 -21.45 14.91
N ALA A 437 2.42 -20.75 13.89
CA ALA A 437 3.12 -19.65 13.23
C ALA A 437 3.35 -18.48 14.20
N LEU A 438 2.33 -18.08 14.94
CA LEU A 438 2.43 -17.04 15.95
C LEU A 438 3.41 -17.39 17.07
N HIS A 439 3.42 -18.64 17.55
CA HIS A 439 4.38 -19.07 18.57
C HIS A 439 5.81 -18.94 18.09
N ARG A 440 6.14 -19.44 16.89
CA ARG A 440 7.49 -19.29 16.32
C ARG A 440 7.89 -17.83 16.19
N PHE A 441 7.02 -16.99 15.67
CA PHE A 441 7.29 -15.58 15.52
C PHE A 441 7.49 -14.87 16.87
N CYS A 442 6.60 -15.11 17.84
CA CYS A 442 6.70 -14.52 19.18
C CYS A 442 7.98 -14.97 19.91
N GLU A 443 8.39 -16.22 19.79
CA GLU A 443 9.64 -16.71 20.35
C GLU A 443 10.87 -16.02 19.73
N GLN A 444 10.87 -15.79 18.42
CA GLN A 444 11.92 -15.02 17.73
C GLN A 444 11.98 -13.56 18.21
N GLN A 445 10.83 -12.99 18.56
CA GLN A 445 10.75 -11.62 19.14
C GLN A 445 11.10 -11.57 20.65
N GLY A 446 11.50 -12.71 21.26
CA GLY A 446 11.88 -12.79 22.67
C GLY A 446 10.71 -12.99 23.64
N LEU A 447 9.53 -13.32 23.14
CA LEU A 447 8.34 -13.64 23.93
C LEU A 447 8.34 -15.15 24.22
N GLN A 448 8.63 -15.54 25.46
CA GLN A 448 8.56 -16.93 25.89
C GLN A 448 7.43 -17.12 26.90
N GLY A 449 6.75 -18.26 26.81
CA GLY A 449 5.63 -18.58 27.70
C GLY A 449 4.36 -17.82 27.37
N LEU A 450 4.26 -17.18 26.21
CA LEU A 450 3.05 -16.54 25.72
C LEU A 450 1.97 -17.61 25.46
N GLN A 451 0.78 -17.41 26.02
CA GLN A 451 -0.38 -18.23 25.69
C GLN A 451 -1.03 -17.73 24.40
N ILE A 452 -1.21 -18.63 23.44
CA ILE A 452 -1.97 -18.35 22.21
C ILE A 452 -3.15 -19.32 22.16
N VAL A 453 -4.35 -18.74 22.30
CA VAL A 453 -5.61 -19.50 22.35
C VAL A 453 -6.30 -19.39 21.00
N GLY A 454 -6.64 -20.52 20.39
CA GLY A 454 -7.42 -20.57 19.17
C GLY A 454 -8.91 -20.68 19.45
N GLU A 455 -9.73 -19.82 18.86
CA GLU A 455 -11.18 -19.79 18.99
C GLU A 455 -11.83 -19.85 17.60
N ALA A 456 -12.84 -20.72 17.44
CA ALA A 456 -13.69 -20.77 16.25
C ALA A 456 -14.92 -19.89 16.45
N GLY A 457 -15.26 -19.06 15.47
CA GLY A 457 -16.45 -18.22 15.55
C GLY A 457 -16.31 -16.92 14.75
N PRO A 458 -17.40 -16.15 14.58
CA PRO A 458 -17.36 -14.91 13.81
C PRO A 458 -16.42 -13.88 14.46
N ALA A 459 -15.84 -13.01 13.64
CA ALA A 459 -15.10 -11.86 14.13
C ALA A 459 -16.01 -10.97 15.01
N LEU A 460 -15.53 -10.63 16.20
CA LEU A 460 -16.39 -10.00 17.24
C LEU A 460 -16.39 -8.48 17.18
N LEU A 461 -15.32 -7.88 16.62
CA LEU A 461 -15.15 -6.42 16.70
C LEU A 461 -14.89 -5.85 15.32
N HIS A 462 -15.73 -4.90 14.96
CA HIS A 462 -15.52 -4.03 13.83
C HIS A 462 -14.97 -2.68 14.35
N GLY A 463 -13.94 -2.16 13.73
CA GLY A 463 -13.45 -0.81 14.02
C GLY A 463 -14.53 0.24 13.75
N ARG A 464 -14.27 1.49 14.16
CA ARG A 464 -15.15 2.64 13.85
C ARG A 464 -15.46 2.76 12.36
N SER A 465 -14.60 2.18 11.53
CA SER A 465 -14.76 2.11 10.07
C SER A 465 -15.75 1.03 9.58
N GLY A 466 -16.30 0.17 10.47
CA GLY A 466 -17.14 -0.97 10.09
C GLY A 466 -16.39 -2.12 9.44
N LYS A 467 -15.07 -2.00 9.23
CA LYS A 467 -14.20 -3.10 8.82
C LYS A 467 -13.77 -3.91 10.03
N THR A 468 -13.55 -5.20 9.85
CA THR A 468 -12.98 -6.05 10.91
C THR A 468 -11.57 -5.55 11.23
N CYS A 469 -11.35 -5.13 12.49
CA CYS A 469 -9.99 -4.95 13.00
C CYS A 469 -9.38 -6.34 13.15
N ARG A 470 -8.29 -6.57 12.43
CA ARG A 470 -7.65 -7.90 12.43
C ARG A 470 -6.74 -8.11 13.64
N VAL A 471 -6.15 -7.03 14.14
CA VAL A 471 -5.28 -7.05 15.33
C VAL A 471 -5.80 -6.04 16.34
N LEU A 472 -6.12 -6.51 17.52
CA LEU A 472 -6.71 -5.74 18.61
C LEU A 472 -5.77 -5.76 19.81
N GLY A 473 -5.30 -4.60 20.23
CA GLY A 473 -4.54 -4.38 21.45
C GLY A 473 -5.42 -4.35 22.70
N LEU A 474 -4.79 -4.15 23.84
CA LEU A 474 -5.51 -3.87 25.08
C LEU A 474 -6.19 -2.50 24.96
N PRO A 475 -7.41 -2.34 25.51
CA PRO A 475 -8.03 -1.03 25.61
C PRO A 475 -7.07 -0.08 26.34
N ASP A 476 -6.86 1.12 25.78
CA ASP A 476 -6.11 2.17 26.45
C ASP A 476 -6.75 2.45 27.81
N THR A 477 -6.09 2.04 28.88
CA THR A 477 -6.39 2.51 30.23
C THR A 477 -5.83 3.93 30.36
N ARG A 478 -6.54 4.90 29.80
CA ARG A 478 -6.37 6.33 30.10
C ARG A 478 -7.46 6.81 31.03
#